data_01d6f7cc4ade92478e8f0c99e0d0a918
#
_entry.id   01d6f7cc4ade92478e8f0c99e0d0a918
#
_cell.length_a   1.000
_cell.length_b   1.000
_cell.length_c   1.000
_cell.angle_alpha   90.00
_cell.angle_beta   90.00
_cell.angle_gamma   90.00
#
_symmetry.space_group_name_H-M   'P 1'
#
loop_
_entity.id
_entity.type
_entity.pdbx_description
1 polymer ?
#
loop_
_entity_poly.entity_id
_entity_poly.type
_entity_poly.pdbx_seq_one_letter_code
_entity_poly.pdbx_strand_id
1 'polypeptide(L)'
;MADHLLELSHLKQYFPVAGSKKVVKAVDDVSFFINKGETLGLVGESGCGKTTTGRSILRLHEPTEGKIVYDGEVIFDSEKGIKKNMLPYRRKMQMVFQDPYASLDPRMTVEDIVGEAIDIHKLCKNKKERREKKCERIKKRKSLP
;
A
#
# COMPACT_ATOMS: atom_id res chain seq x y z
N MET A 1 -5.10 10.70 -24.34
CA MET A 1 -5.28 10.88 -22.88
C MET A 1 -4.03 10.35 -22.22
N ALA A 2 -3.44 11.06 -21.27
CA ALA A 2 -2.26 10.57 -20.56
C ALA A 2 -2.65 9.28 -19.81
N ASP A 3 -1.86 8.20 -20.02
CA ASP A 3 -2.15 6.87 -19.44
C ASP A 3 -1.53 6.77 -18.04
N HIS A 4 -2.04 7.64 -17.13
CA HIS A 4 -1.56 7.66 -15.75
C HIS A 4 -2.02 6.40 -15.00
N LEU A 5 -1.06 5.65 -14.47
CA LEU A 5 -1.33 4.52 -13.58
C LEU A 5 -1.76 4.98 -12.19
N LEU A 6 -1.10 6.02 -11.68
CA LEU A 6 -1.40 6.63 -10.39
C LEU A 6 -1.42 8.15 -10.55
N GLU A 7 -2.41 8.80 -9.97
CA GLU A 7 -2.48 10.25 -9.89
C GLU A 7 -2.87 10.67 -8.48
N LEU A 8 -2.13 11.60 -7.93
CA LEU A 8 -2.36 12.24 -6.64
C LEU A 8 -2.64 13.72 -6.87
N SER A 9 -3.69 14.23 -6.26
CA SER A 9 -4.05 15.64 -6.31
C SER A 9 -4.27 16.16 -4.89
N HIS A 10 -3.48 17.17 -4.52
CA HIS A 10 -3.57 17.87 -3.23
C HIS A 10 -3.60 16.95 -2.01
N LEU A 11 -2.81 15.86 -2.03
CA LEU A 11 -2.77 14.87 -0.96
C LEU A 11 -2.22 15.50 0.33
N LYS A 12 -2.99 15.36 1.42
CA LYS A 12 -2.58 15.77 2.76
C LYS A 12 -2.70 14.62 3.73
N GLN A 13 -1.70 14.47 4.60
CA GLN A 13 -1.72 13.52 5.70
C GLN A 13 -1.26 14.19 6.98
N TYR A 14 -2.18 14.39 7.90
CA TYR A 14 -1.96 15.03 9.17
C TYR A 14 -2.19 14.04 10.31
N PHE A 15 -1.31 14.06 11.30
CA PHE A 15 -1.43 13.23 12.49
C PHE A 15 -1.72 14.10 13.72
N PRO A 16 -2.77 13.81 14.49
CA PRO A 16 -3.02 14.50 15.73
C PRO A 16 -1.95 14.22 16.77
N VAL A 17 -1.53 15.22 17.51
CA VAL A 17 -0.62 15.08 18.65
C VAL A 17 -1.44 14.77 19.90
N ALA A 18 -1.17 13.64 20.55
CA ALA A 18 -1.86 13.24 21.76
C ALA A 18 -1.76 14.33 22.86
N GLY A 19 -2.87 14.64 23.50
CA GLY A 19 -2.95 15.67 24.56
C GLY A 19 -2.86 17.12 24.09
N SER A 20 -2.91 17.38 22.77
CA SER A 20 -2.80 18.73 22.20
C SER A 20 -3.79 18.92 21.05
N LYS A 21 -4.16 20.18 20.78
CA LYS A 21 -4.89 20.56 19.56
C LYS A 21 -3.99 20.67 18.32
N LYS A 22 -2.68 20.42 18.48
CA LYS A 22 -1.69 20.50 17.39
C LYS A 22 -1.76 19.25 16.51
N VAL A 23 -1.40 19.42 15.24
CA VAL A 23 -1.26 18.34 14.26
C VAL A 23 0.14 18.37 13.64
N VAL A 24 0.68 17.20 13.35
CA VAL A 24 1.90 17.06 12.55
C VAL A 24 1.48 16.91 11.09
N LYS A 25 1.86 17.87 10.26
CA LYS A 25 1.63 17.84 8.82
C LYS A 25 2.73 17.00 8.15
N ALA A 26 2.54 15.69 8.11
CA ALA A 26 3.54 14.78 7.57
C ALA A 26 3.60 14.80 6.03
N VAL A 27 2.47 15.06 5.38
CA VAL A 27 2.35 15.35 3.94
C VAL A 27 1.43 16.53 3.83
N ASP A 28 1.85 17.59 3.14
CA ASP A 28 1.07 18.82 3.01
C ASP A 28 1.05 19.26 1.55
N ASP A 29 -0.11 19.06 0.91
CA ASP A 29 -0.43 19.48 -0.46
C ASP A 29 0.49 18.90 -1.56
N VAL A 30 0.62 17.57 -1.60
CA VAL A 30 1.45 16.87 -2.58
C VAL A 30 0.61 16.40 -3.77
N SER A 31 1.07 16.76 -4.99
CA SER A 31 0.46 16.34 -6.24
C SER A 31 1.52 15.81 -7.21
N PHE A 32 1.30 14.64 -7.79
CA PHE A 32 2.10 14.08 -8.86
C PHE A 32 1.35 12.93 -9.55
N PHE A 33 1.90 12.45 -10.64
CA PHE A 33 1.39 11.26 -11.33
C PHE A 33 2.53 10.30 -11.68
N ILE A 34 2.17 9.06 -11.96
CA ILE A 34 3.07 8.00 -12.44
C ILE A 34 2.38 7.36 -13.65
N ASN A 35 3.08 7.27 -14.77
CA ASN A 35 2.59 6.59 -15.96
C ASN A 35 2.79 5.07 -15.87
N LYS A 36 2.08 4.29 -16.69
CA LYS A 36 2.31 2.85 -16.79
C LYS A 36 3.74 2.57 -17.25
N GLY A 37 4.44 1.70 -16.51
CA GLY A 37 5.83 1.34 -16.77
C GLY A 37 6.88 2.36 -16.34
N GLU A 38 6.47 3.47 -15.71
CA GLU A 38 7.36 4.51 -15.20
C GLU A 38 7.85 4.18 -13.77
N THR A 39 9.07 4.64 -13.45
CA THR A 39 9.61 4.63 -12.09
C THR A 39 9.76 6.07 -11.61
N LEU A 40 9.07 6.43 -10.53
CA LEU A 40 9.18 7.74 -9.89
C LEU A 40 10.03 7.66 -8.62
N GLY A 41 11.08 8.47 -8.53
CA GLY A 41 11.91 8.61 -7.33
C GLY A 41 11.42 9.74 -6.43
N LEU A 42 11.07 9.43 -5.17
CA LEU A 42 10.82 10.43 -4.13
C LEU A 42 12.11 10.65 -3.33
N VAL A 43 12.71 11.84 -3.47
CA VAL A 43 13.96 12.21 -2.80
C VAL A 43 13.68 13.27 -1.75
N GLY A 44 14.46 13.26 -0.67
CA GLY A 44 14.37 14.24 0.42
C GLY A 44 15.02 13.72 1.70
N GLU A 45 15.16 14.57 2.69
CA GLU A 45 15.76 14.25 3.98
C GLU A 45 14.98 13.23 4.80
N SER A 46 15.59 12.68 5.85
CA SER A 46 14.88 11.80 6.78
C SER A 46 13.75 12.58 7.46
N GLY A 47 12.57 11.95 7.55
CA GLY A 47 11.39 12.58 8.18
C GLY A 47 10.57 13.51 7.27
N CYS A 48 10.98 13.80 6.02
CA CYS A 48 10.23 14.70 5.12
C CYS A 48 8.93 14.13 4.53
N GLY A 49 8.43 13.00 5.02
CA GLY A 49 7.12 12.47 4.61
C GLY A 49 7.11 11.43 3.49
N LYS A 50 8.24 11.02 2.89
CA LYS A 50 8.31 10.04 1.79
C LYS A 50 7.56 8.73 2.10
N THR A 51 7.88 8.12 3.23
CA THR A 51 7.25 6.87 3.68
C THR A 51 5.77 7.08 3.98
N THR A 52 5.41 8.24 4.55
CA THR A 52 4.02 8.60 4.82
C THR A 52 3.23 8.75 3.53
N THR A 53 3.79 9.38 2.50
CA THR A 53 3.17 9.50 1.17
C THR A 53 2.88 8.11 0.59
N GLY A 54 3.85 7.21 0.57
CA GLY A 54 3.65 5.83 0.09
C GLY A 54 2.58 5.06 0.87
N ARG A 55 2.56 5.20 2.21
CA ARG A 55 1.54 4.58 3.06
C ARG A 55 0.15 5.19 2.84
N SER A 56 0.06 6.49 2.57
CA SER A 56 -1.20 7.17 2.26
C SER A 56 -1.76 6.75 0.90
N ILE A 57 -0.91 6.53 -0.11
CA ILE A 57 -1.32 6.00 -1.43
C ILE A 57 -1.99 4.62 -1.27
N LEU A 58 -1.41 3.75 -0.47
CA LEU A 58 -1.96 2.42 -0.17
C LEU A 58 -3.08 2.46 0.88
N ARG A 59 -3.40 3.65 1.39
CA ARG A 59 -4.35 3.85 2.48
C ARG A 59 -4.11 2.94 3.68
N LEU A 60 -2.83 2.73 4.02
CA LEU A 60 -2.40 2.19 5.30
C LEU A 60 -2.52 3.26 6.41
N HIS A 61 -2.35 4.54 6.02
CA HIS A 61 -2.83 5.71 6.73
C HIS A 61 -3.92 6.33 5.88
N GLU A 62 -5.09 6.54 6.44
CA GLU A 62 -6.20 7.18 5.73
C GLU A 62 -5.84 8.65 5.49
N PRO A 63 -5.78 9.14 4.24
CA PRO A 63 -5.45 10.52 3.97
C PRO A 63 -6.42 11.49 4.61
N THR A 64 -5.91 12.64 5.07
CA THR A 64 -6.74 13.71 5.65
C THR A 64 -7.53 14.42 4.57
N GLU A 65 -6.88 14.78 3.47
CA GLU A 65 -7.50 15.46 2.32
C GLU A 65 -6.83 15.04 1.02
N GLY A 66 -7.44 15.42 -0.10
CA GLY A 66 -6.95 15.23 -1.44
C GLY A 66 -7.67 14.13 -2.20
N LYS A 67 -7.09 13.74 -3.33
CA LYS A 67 -7.66 12.74 -4.23
C LYS A 67 -6.58 11.76 -4.69
N ILE A 68 -6.95 10.49 -4.80
CA ILE A 68 -6.10 9.42 -5.33
C ILE A 68 -6.87 8.69 -6.43
N VAL A 69 -6.27 8.65 -7.62
CA VAL A 69 -6.78 7.91 -8.78
C VAL A 69 -5.78 6.80 -9.09
N TYR A 70 -6.27 5.59 -9.28
CA TYR A 70 -5.46 4.44 -9.68
C TYR A 70 -6.08 3.77 -10.90
N ASP A 71 -5.29 3.64 -11.97
CA ASP A 71 -5.70 3.04 -13.27
C ASP A 71 -7.04 3.62 -13.78
N GLY A 72 -7.17 4.96 -13.72
CA GLY A 72 -8.37 5.71 -14.11
C GLY A 72 -9.52 5.70 -13.12
N GLU A 73 -9.41 4.95 -12.01
CA GLU A 73 -10.47 4.85 -11.00
C GLU A 73 -10.16 5.67 -9.74
N VAL A 74 -11.09 6.51 -9.30
CA VAL A 74 -10.96 7.28 -8.05
C VAL A 74 -11.11 6.32 -6.88
N ILE A 75 -10.03 6.11 -6.11
CA ILE A 75 -10.02 5.24 -4.92
C ILE A 75 -10.19 6.01 -3.61
N PHE A 76 -9.85 7.30 -3.62
CA PHE A 76 -10.05 8.23 -2.52
C PHE A 76 -10.32 9.63 -3.05
N ASP A 77 -11.28 10.33 -2.47
CA ASP A 77 -11.58 11.73 -2.76
C ASP A 77 -12.27 12.32 -1.52
N SER A 78 -11.56 13.23 -0.83
CA SER A 78 -12.05 13.85 0.41
C SER A 78 -13.21 14.80 0.16
N GLU A 79 -13.24 15.49 -0.98
CA GLU A 79 -14.31 16.46 -1.31
C GLU A 79 -15.62 15.74 -1.64
N LYS A 80 -15.53 14.63 -2.37
CA LYS A 80 -16.68 13.82 -2.78
C LYS A 80 -17.05 12.72 -1.77
N GLY A 81 -16.29 12.59 -0.67
CA GLY A 81 -16.48 11.55 0.32
C GLY A 81 -16.22 10.12 -0.21
N ILE A 82 -15.46 9.98 -1.30
CA ILE A 82 -15.20 8.66 -1.90
C ILE A 82 -14.10 7.96 -1.13
N LYS A 83 -14.43 6.78 -0.60
CA LYS A 83 -13.50 5.88 0.10
C LYS A 83 -13.76 4.44 -0.36
N LYS A 84 -13.07 4.02 -1.42
CA LYS A 84 -13.21 2.65 -1.96
C LYS A 84 -12.61 1.60 -1.01
N ASN A 85 -13.16 0.39 -1.04
CA ASN A 85 -12.54 -0.75 -0.36
C ASN A 85 -11.19 -1.07 -1.02
N MET A 86 -10.10 -1.10 -0.22
CA MET A 86 -8.74 -1.30 -0.72
C MET A 86 -8.37 -2.76 -1.02
N LEU A 87 -9.18 -3.74 -0.62
CA LEU A 87 -8.84 -5.16 -0.79
C LEU A 87 -8.57 -5.58 -2.25
N PRO A 88 -9.34 -5.14 -3.27
CA PRO A 88 -9.03 -5.43 -4.66
C PRO A 88 -7.72 -4.76 -5.14
N TYR A 89 -7.48 -3.53 -4.69
CA TYR A 89 -6.28 -2.75 -5.09
C TYR A 89 -5.01 -3.28 -4.44
N ARG A 90 -5.05 -3.81 -3.20
CA ARG A 90 -3.90 -4.43 -2.51
C ARG A 90 -3.34 -5.66 -3.22
N ARG A 91 -4.07 -6.24 -4.17
CA ARG A 91 -3.55 -7.29 -5.07
C ARG A 91 -2.69 -6.73 -6.21
N LYS A 92 -2.91 -5.47 -6.58
CA LYS A 92 -2.22 -4.79 -7.68
C LYS A 92 -1.12 -3.84 -7.19
N MET A 93 -1.31 -3.22 -6.02
CA MET A 93 -0.37 -2.31 -5.38
C MET A 93 0.21 -2.95 -4.12
N GLN A 94 1.53 -3.00 -4.03
CA GLN A 94 2.24 -3.57 -2.87
C GLN A 94 3.33 -2.62 -2.39
N MET A 95 3.70 -2.73 -1.11
CA MET A 95 4.79 -1.98 -0.51
C MET A 95 5.86 -2.96 -0.03
N VAL A 96 7.11 -2.65 -0.35
CA VAL A 96 8.27 -3.28 0.26
C VAL A 96 8.72 -2.37 1.40
N PHE A 97 8.71 -2.89 2.62
CA PHE A 97 9.12 -2.13 3.79
C PHE A 97 10.66 -2.10 3.90
N GLN A 98 11.18 -1.02 4.46
CA GLN A 98 12.62 -0.81 4.64
C GLN A 98 13.24 -1.87 5.56
N ASP A 99 12.53 -2.28 6.60
CA ASP A 99 12.93 -3.36 7.51
C ASP A 99 12.03 -4.59 7.28
N PRO A 100 12.55 -5.64 6.61
CA PRO A 100 11.79 -6.86 6.38
C PRO A 100 11.53 -7.65 7.67
N TYR A 101 12.42 -7.57 8.66
CA TYR A 101 12.27 -8.30 9.92
C TYR A 101 11.17 -7.72 10.79
N ALA A 102 11.08 -6.39 10.88
CA ALA A 102 9.98 -5.73 11.60
C ALA A 102 8.61 -5.90 10.92
N SER A 103 8.60 -6.34 9.65
CA SER A 103 7.37 -6.55 8.88
C SER A 103 6.77 -7.93 9.04
N LEU A 104 7.49 -8.86 9.66
CA LEU A 104 7.08 -10.25 9.84
C LEU A 104 6.87 -10.54 11.33
N ASP A 105 5.78 -11.21 11.68
CA ASP A 105 5.58 -11.71 13.03
C ASP A 105 6.54 -12.88 13.30
N PRO A 106 7.50 -12.77 14.24
CA PRO A 106 8.48 -13.81 14.54
C PRO A 106 7.86 -15.09 15.10
N ARG A 107 6.59 -15.05 15.52
CA ARG A 107 5.84 -16.21 16.01
C ARG A 107 5.20 -17.03 14.88
N MET A 108 5.13 -16.48 13.69
CA MET A 108 4.54 -17.14 12.53
C MET A 108 5.57 -18.03 11.83
N THR A 109 5.12 -19.19 11.36
CA THR A 109 5.94 -20.02 10.46
C THR A 109 6.01 -19.42 9.07
N VAL A 110 7.07 -19.75 8.30
CA VAL A 110 7.17 -19.33 6.87
C VAL A 110 5.94 -19.76 6.07
N GLU A 111 5.40 -20.93 6.40
CA GLU A 111 4.18 -21.43 5.77
C GLU A 111 2.97 -20.55 6.06
N ASP A 112 2.83 -20.04 7.26
CA ASP A 112 1.73 -19.17 7.65
C ASP A 112 1.86 -17.78 7.02
N ILE A 113 3.05 -17.19 7.03
CA ILE A 113 3.34 -15.91 6.39
C ILE A 113 3.02 -15.96 4.90
N VAL A 114 3.48 -17.00 4.19
CA VAL A 114 3.19 -17.17 2.75
C VAL A 114 1.71 -17.48 2.51
N GLY A 115 1.08 -18.16 3.46
CA GLY A 115 -0.32 -18.54 3.40
C GLY A 115 -1.31 -17.41 3.67
N GLU A 116 -0.90 -16.41 4.46
CA GLU A 116 -1.78 -15.31 4.88
C GLU A 116 -2.41 -14.58 3.69
N ALA A 117 -1.64 -14.23 2.66
CA ALA A 117 -2.15 -13.59 1.45
C ALA A 117 -3.18 -14.48 0.71
N ILE A 118 -3.00 -15.80 0.75
CA ILE A 118 -3.95 -16.75 0.14
C ILE A 118 -5.28 -16.71 0.88
N ASP A 119 -5.22 -16.62 2.20
CA ASP A 119 -6.40 -16.61 3.08
C ASP A 119 -7.15 -15.27 3.00
N ILE A 120 -6.45 -14.15 3.13
CA ILE A 120 -7.04 -12.81 3.06
C ILE A 120 -7.76 -12.59 1.72
N HIS A 121 -7.15 -13.01 0.63
CA HIS A 121 -7.72 -12.84 -0.71
C HIS A 121 -8.62 -14.01 -1.14
N LYS A 122 -8.89 -14.98 -0.26
CA LYS A 122 -9.75 -16.15 -0.53
C LYS A 122 -9.40 -16.86 -1.84
N LEU A 123 -8.10 -17.09 -2.09
CA LEU A 123 -7.60 -17.64 -3.35
C LEU A 123 -7.77 -19.16 -3.45
N CYS A 124 -8.26 -19.83 -2.41
CA CYS A 124 -8.45 -21.27 -2.36
C CYS A 124 -9.85 -21.61 -1.85
N LYS A 125 -10.44 -22.67 -2.40
CA LYS A 125 -11.78 -23.15 -2.03
C LYS A 125 -11.75 -24.14 -0.85
N ASN A 126 -10.64 -24.83 -0.65
CA ASN A 126 -10.50 -25.85 0.40
C ASN A 126 -9.08 -25.93 0.97
N LYS A 127 -8.90 -26.63 2.10
CA LYS A 127 -7.63 -26.80 2.80
C LYS A 127 -6.55 -27.50 1.96
N LYS A 128 -6.94 -28.43 1.07
CA LYS A 128 -6.00 -29.18 0.22
C LYS A 128 -5.39 -28.25 -0.83
N GLU A 129 -6.21 -27.52 -1.57
CA GLU A 129 -5.77 -26.52 -2.55
C GLU A 129 -4.90 -25.42 -1.90
N ARG A 130 -5.25 -24.98 -0.68
CA ARG A 130 -4.47 -24.03 0.12
C ARG A 130 -3.05 -24.55 0.36
N ARG A 131 -2.91 -25.81 0.79
CA ARG A 131 -1.61 -26.43 1.06
C ARG A 131 -0.76 -26.58 -0.21
N GLU A 132 -1.37 -26.99 -1.31
CA GLU A 132 -0.70 -27.13 -2.62
C GLU A 132 -0.17 -25.78 -3.11
N LYS A 133 -0.98 -24.71 -3.07
CA LYS A 133 -0.55 -23.36 -3.47
C LYS A 133 0.52 -22.78 -2.56
N LYS A 134 0.49 -23.05 -1.25
CA LYS A 134 1.56 -22.67 -0.32
C LYS A 134 2.88 -23.33 -0.73
N CYS A 135 2.87 -24.64 -0.93
CA CYS A 135 4.06 -25.40 -1.36
C CYS A 135 4.61 -24.91 -2.70
N GLU A 136 3.75 -24.63 -3.68
CA GLU A 136 4.17 -24.13 -4.99
C GLU A 136 4.87 -22.76 -4.88
N ARG A 137 4.33 -21.84 -4.11
CA ARG A 137 4.94 -20.52 -3.90
C ARG A 137 6.29 -20.58 -3.19
N ILE A 138 6.43 -21.47 -2.20
CA ILE A 138 7.70 -21.68 -1.49
C ILE A 138 8.74 -22.28 -2.45
N LYS A 139 8.36 -23.24 -3.29
CA LYS A 139 9.26 -23.86 -4.28
C LYS A 139 9.69 -22.86 -5.35
N LYS A 140 8.80 -22.06 -5.91
CA LYS A 140 9.14 -21.02 -6.90
C LYS A 140 10.17 -20.01 -6.40
N ARG A 141 10.19 -19.69 -5.10
CA ARG A 141 11.22 -18.80 -4.51
C ARG A 141 12.60 -19.47 -4.36
N LYS A 142 12.66 -20.80 -4.23
CA LYS A 142 13.93 -21.53 -4.17
C LYS A 142 14.61 -21.71 -5.54
N SER A 143 13.90 -21.45 -6.63
CA SER A 143 14.42 -21.58 -8.01
C SER A 143 14.78 -20.22 -8.65
N LEU A 144 14.78 -19.13 -7.89
CA LEU A 144 15.34 -17.85 -8.32
C LEU A 144 16.85 -17.85 -8.05
N PRO A 145 17.68 -17.43 -9.03
CA PRO A 145 19.13 -17.38 -8.90
C PRO A 145 19.58 -16.39 -7.84
#